data_46d0767e9592094db3d4ccbc746f4d9b
#
_entry.id   46d0767e9592094db3d4ccbc746f4d9b
#
_cell.length_a   1.000
_cell.length_b   1.000
_cell.length_c   1.000
_cell.angle_alpha   90.00
_cell.angle_beta   90.00
_cell.angle_gamma   90.00
#
_symmetry.space_group_name_H-M   'P 1'
#
loop_
_entity.id
_entity.type
_entity.pdbx_description
1 polymer ?
#
loop_
_entity_poly.entity_id
_entity_poly.type
_entity_poly.pdbx_seq_one_letter_code
_entity_poly.pdbx_strand_id
1 'polypeptide(L)'
;MSAIKYWLWLSGLTNVRPAAKAALIDHYGDAERVWFAPEGEFRTVPGVSANDAAVLEARDMSACDNILSECDRQGIDILTMQDARYPRWLCNTYAPPPVLYVKGRLPNVDDTPAIAIVGTRRASPYGLKMARTLAYEIVKCGGIIVSGLTEGVDRAAAEGCLLAGGRCIGVLGTPHGEDNRLQRDVAASGALISEYPPGTVTQKFFFRDRNRVSAGLSQGVVVVEAPERSGSLLFAQEALEQGREIFAVPGNADAENSVGTI
;
A
#
# COMPACT_ATOMS: atom_id res chain seq x y z
N MET A 1 1.02 16.65 24.61
CA MET A 1 0.30 16.16 23.41
C MET A 1 0.70 14.71 23.19
N SER A 2 -0.18 13.80 22.72
CA SER A 2 0.24 12.41 22.46
C SER A 2 1.16 12.38 21.24
N ALA A 3 2.27 11.65 21.29
CA ALA A 3 3.24 11.54 20.18
C ALA A 3 2.62 11.11 18.84
N ILE A 4 1.52 10.34 18.90
CA ILE A 4 0.79 9.90 17.69
C ILE A 4 0.26 11.06 16.84
N LYS A 5 -0.08 12.23 17.42
CA LYS A 5 -0.62 13.36 16.66
C LYS A 5 0.39 13.92 15.64
N TYR A 6 1.67 13.86 15.92
CA TYR A 6 2.71 14.30 14.97
C TYR A 6 2.78 13.37 13.75
N TRP A 7 2.62 12.07 13.98
CA TRP A 7 2.53 11.07 12.90
C TRP A 7 1.27 11.27 12.06
N LEU A 8 0.12 11.53 12.69
CA LEU A 8 -1.14 11.80 12.00
C LEU A 8 -1.07 13.08 11.17
N TRP A 9 -0.49 14.14 11.73
CA TRP A 9 -0.23 15.37 10.99
C TRP A 9 0.61 15.10 9.75
N LEU A 10 1.78 14.47 9.89
CA LEU A 10 2.68 14.21 8.77
C LEU A 10 2.04 13.30 7.72
N SER A 11 1.34 12.24 8.13
CA SER A 11 0.65 11.33 7.21
C SER A 11 -0.50 12.02 6.47
N GLY A 12 -1.23 12.91 7.14
CA GLY A 12 -2.37 13.65 6.61
C GLY A 12 -2.03 14.69 5.54
N LEU A 13 -0.77 15.09 5.41
CA LEU A 13 -0.31 16.06 4.40
C LEU A 13 -0.24 15.42 3.00
N THR A 14 -1.39 15.19 2.37
CA THR A 14 -1.46 14.51 1.05
C THR A 14 -0.80 15.28 -0.09
N ASN A 15 -0.58 16.58 0.09
CA ASN A 15 0.14 17.45 -0.86
C ASN A 15 1.67 17.44 -0.67
N VAL A 16 2.17 16.73 0.35
CA VAL A 16 3.61 16.47 0.53
C VAL A 16 3.92 15.09 -0.05
N ARG A 17 4.93 15.03 -0.92
CA ARG A 17 5.30 13.78 -1.60
C ARG A 17 5.72 12.70 -0.59
N PRO A 18 5.39 11.41 -0.83
CA PRO A 18 5.82 10.31 0.05
C PRO A 18 7.33 10.29 0.31
N ALA A 19 8.15 10.50 -0.74
CA ALA A 19 9.60 10.56 -0.62
C ALA A 19 10.08 11.71 0.28
N ALA A 20 9.41 12.86 0.26
CA ALA A 20 9.76 13.98 1.13
C ALA A 20 9.43 13.68 2.60
N LYS A 21 8.32 13.01 2.88
CA LYS A 21 7.97 12.55 4.24
C LYS A 21 9.00 11.55 4.78
N ALA A 22 9.44 10.60 3.95
CA ALA A 22 10.49 9.64 4.30
C ALA A 22 11.82 10.35 4.58
N ALA A 23 12.25 11.27 3.70
CA ALA A 23 13.48 12.06 3.88
C ALA A 23 13.46 12.87 5.18
N LEU A 24 12.31 13.42 5.55
CA LEU A 24 12.15 14.14 6.82
C LEU A 24 12.31 13.21 8.04
N ILE A 25 11.71 12.02 7.99
CA ILE A 25 11.84 11.05 9.08
C ILE A 25 13.28 10.56 9.18
N ASP A 26 13.95 10.29 8.06
CA ASP A 26 15.35 9.90 8.03
C ASP A 26 16.26 10.99 8.61
N HIS A 27 15.99 12.26 8.30
CA HIS A 27 16.81 13.40 8.75
C HIS A 27 16.60 13.70 10.24
N TYR A 28 15.34 13.72 10.72
CA TYR A 28 15.00 14.10 12.09
C TYR A 28 14.83 12.91 13.04
N GLY A 29 14.62 11.71 12.51
CA GLY A 29 14.43 10.47 13.25
C GLY A 29 12.97 10.11 13.57
N ASP A 30 12.09 11.08 13.77
CA ASP A 30 10.67 10.86 14.03
C ASP A 30 9.78 12.07 13.68
N ALA A 31 8.46 11.86 13.65
CA ALA A 31 7.50 12.89 13.26
C ALA A 31 7.38 14.04 14.29
N GLU A 32 7.68 13.78 15.56
CA GLU A 32 7.67 14.82 16.61
C GLU A 32 8.81 15.80 16.37
N ARG A 33 10.01 15.30 16.08
CA ARG A 33 11.17 16.17 15.76
C ARG A 33 10.96 16.92 14.45
N VAL A 34 10.31 16.32 13.46
CA VAL A 34 9.89 17.05 12.24
C VAL A 34 8.98 18.21 12.61
N TRP A 35 8.00 18.02 13.51
CA TRP A 35 7.11 19.10 13.93
C TRP A 35 7.85 20.25 14.62
N PHE A 36 8.85 19.96 15.45
CA PHE A 36 9.62 20.96 16.19
C PHE A 36 10.86 21.48 15.46
N ALA A 37 11.07 21.09 14.20
CA ALA A 37 12.17 21.61 13.39
C ALA A 37 12.09 23.15 13.28
N PRO A 38 13.21 23.86 13.25
CA PRO A 38 13.21 25.32 13.08
C PRO A 38 12.53 25.76 11.79
N GLU A 39 11.92 26.94 11.82
CA GLU A 39 11.29 27.54 10.64
C GLU A 39 12.29 27.72 9.51
N GLY A 40 11.88 27.34 8.29
CA GLY A 40 12.72 27.40 7.08
C GLY A 40 13.70 26.24 6.91
N GLU A 41 13.91 25.40 7.92
CA GLU A 41 14.90 24.30 7.86
C GLU A 41 14.47 23.18 6.91
N PHE A 42 13.16 22.95 6.71
CA PHE A 42 12.68 21.92 5.78
C PHE A 42 13.24 22.05 4.37
N ARG A 43 13.56 23.26 3.92
CA ARG A 43 14.15 23.51 2.60
C ARG A 43 15.60 23.01 2.45
N THR A 44 16.27 22.77 3.57
CA THR A 44 17.65 22.28 3.58
C THR A 44 17.74 20.76 3.56
N VAL A 45 16.61 20.05 3.83
CA VAL A 45 16.56 18.60 3.85
C VAL A 45 16.59 18.07 2.41
N PRO A 46 17.59 17.25 2.03
CA PRO A 46 17.65 16.65 0.71
C PRO A 46 16.37 15.86 0.38
N GLY A 47 15.82 16.05 -0.81
CA GLY A 47 14.58 15.39 -1.24
C GLY A 47 13.29 16.16 -0.91
N VAL A 48 13.35 17.20 -0.10
CA VAL A 48 12.21 18.09 0.20
C VAL A 48 12.20 19.26 -0.78
N SER A 49 11.14 19.42 -1.57
CA SER A 49 10.98 20.54 -2.49
C SER A 49 10.50 21.80 -1.77
N ALA A 50 10.60 22.95 -2.44
CA ALA A 50 10.06 24.21 -1.92
C ALA A 50 8.54 24.14 -1.67
N ASN A 51 7.79 23.39 -2.51
CA ASN A 51 6.38 23.16 -2.32
C ASN A 51 6.09 22.28 -1.09
N ASP A 52 6.85 21.18 -0.91
CA ASP A 52 6.69 20.32 0.27
C ASP A 52 6.96 21.14 1.55
N ALA A 53 8.04 21.93 1.56
CA ALA A 53 8.40 22.76 2.70
C ALA A 53 7.33 23.80 3.04
N ALA A 54 6.74 24.45 2.04
CA ALA A 54 5.67 25.42 2.25
C ALA A 54 4.42 24.80 2.90
N VAL A 55 4.05 23.57 2.52
CA VAL A 55 2.94 22.84 3.14
C VAL A 55 3.26 22.44 4.58
N LEU A 56 4.49 21.98 4.85
CA LEU A 56 4.95 21.58 6.18
C LEU A 56 4.99 22.75 7.17
N GLU A 57 5.37 23.95 6.72
CA GLU A 57 5.45 25.14 7.57
C GLU A 57 4.08 25.61 8.11
N ALA A 58 2.98 25.24 7.47
CA ALA A 58 1.64 25.56 7.98
C ALA A 58 1.33 24.92 9.34
N ARG A 59 1.96 23.76 9.66
CA ARG A 59 1.90 23.07 10.96
C ARG A 59 0.49 22.97 11.55
N ASP A 60 -0.50 22.59 10.71
CA ASP A 60 -1.90 22.47 11.13
C ASP A 60 -2.21 21.05 11.62
N MET A 61 -2.55 20.93 12.90
CA MET A 61 -3.00 19.68 13.55
C MET A 61 -4.52 19.60 13.73
N SER A 62 -5.29 20.52 13.19
CA SER A 62 -6.74 20.61 13.43
C SER A 62 -7.49 19.31 13.05
N ALA A 63 -7.00 18.56 12.07
CA ALA A 63 -7.61 17.30 11.63
C ALA A 63 -7.29 16.10 12.53
N CYS A 64 -6.24 16.16 13.38
CA CYS A 64 -5.72 14.98 14.08
C CYS A 64 -6.73 14.33 15.03
N ASP A 65 -7.49 15.13 15.78
CA ASP A 65 -8.50 14.59 16.71
C ASP A 65 -9.68 13.92 15.97
N ASN A 66 -10.07 14.47 14.82
CA ASN A 66 -11.08 13.86 13.97
C ASN A 66 -10.59 12.53 13.38
N ILE A 67 -9.32 12.46 12.94
CA ILE A 67 -8.71 11.22 12.43
C ILE A 67 -8.71 10.16 13.53
N LEU A 68 -8.30 10.49 14.76
CA LEU A 68 -8.32 9.56 15.88
C LEU A 68 -9.73 9.04 16.17
N SER A 69 -10.70 9.94 16.28
CA SER A 69 -12.09 9.59 16.55
C SER A 69 -12.69 8.71 15.46
N GLU A 70 -12.35 8.99 14.21
CA GLU A 70 -12.84 8.23 13.08
C GLU A 70 -12.18 6.84 12.98
N CYS A 71 -10.89 6.73 13.31
CA CYS A 71 -10.21 5.44 13.41
C CYS A 71 -10.83 4.57 14.50
N ASP A 72 -11.07 5.13 15.69
CA ASP A 72 -11.73 4.42 16.80
C ASP A 72 -13.14 3.94 16.41
N ARG A 73 -13.95 4.83 15.82
CA ARG A 73 -15.31 4.53 15.37
C ARG A 73 -15.36 3.40 14.32
N GLN A 74 -14.37 3.32 13.43
CA GLN A 74 -14.31 2.32 12.36
C GLN A 74 -13.52 1.07 12.73
N GLY A 75 -12.93 0.99 13.92
CA GLY A 75 -12.05 -0.11 14.33
C GLY A 75 -10.78 -0.18 13.48
N ILE A 76 -10.16 0.97 13.19
CA ILE A 76 -8.94 1.09 12.41
C ILE A 76 -7.76 1.28 13.38
N ASP A 77 -6.81 0.34 13.36
CA ASP A 77 -5.53 0.47 14.04
C ASP A 77 -4.62 1.45 13.29
N ILE A 78 -3.88 2.27 14.05
CA ILE A 78 -2.91 3.23 13.51
C ILE A 78 -1.51 2.69 13.80
N LEU A 79 -0.80 2.25 12.77
CA LEU A 79 0.59 1.77 12.88
C LEU A 79 1.55 2.83 12.35
N THR A 80 2.37 3.41 13.22
CA THR A 80 3.45 4.32 12.81
C THR A 80 4.69 3.52 12.45
N MET A 81 5.63 4.11 11.73
CA MET A 81 6.92 3.47 11.40
C MET A 81 7.72 3.03 12.64
N GLN A 82 7.43 3.57 13.83
CA GLN A 82 8.05 3.18 15.09
C GLN A 82 7.33 2.03 15.81
N ASP A 83 6.13 1.63 15.36
CA ASP A 83 5.42 0.48 15.93
C ASP A 83 6.15 -0.83 15.56
N ALA A 84 6.36 -1.71 16.55
CA ALA A 84 7.01 -3.00 16.33
C ALA A 84 6.24 -3.92 15.35
N ARG A 85 4.96 -3.67 15.11
CA ARG A 85 4.12 -4.37 14.12
C ARG A 85 4.25 -3.81 12.70
N TYR A 86 4.94 -2.67 12.54
CA TYR A 86 5.15 -2.09 11.20
C TYR A 86 6.11 -2.99 10.41
N PRO A 87 5.74 -3.42 9.17
CA PRO A 87 6.56 -4.36 8.40
C PRO A 87 7.95 -3.81 8.07
N ARG A 88 9.00 -4.53 8.44
CA ARG A 88 10.40 -4.14 8.15
C ARG A 88 10.67 -4.09 6.64
N TRP A 89 10.08 -5.01 5.87
CA TRP A 89 10.16 -5.00 4.41
C TRP A 89 9.66 -3.69 3.82
N LEU A 90 8.55 -3.15 4.34
CA LEU A 90 7.99 -1.87 3.89
C LEU A 90 8.82 -0.69 4.41
N CYS A 91 9.29 -0.75 5.67
CA CYS A 91 10.11 0.30 6.27
C CYS A 91 11.41 0.56 5.47
N ASN A 92 11.97 -0.49 4.87
CA ASN A 92 13.21 -0.42 4.10
C ASN A 92 13.02 -0.05 2.62
N THR A 93 11.85 0.41 2.21
CA THR A 93 11.59 0.89 0.84
C THR A 93 11.99 2.36 0.68
N TYR A 94 12.06 2.83 -0.58
CA TYR A 94 12.43 4.20 -0.91
C TYR A 94 11.56 5.28 -0.24
N ALA A 95 10.27 5.04 -0.08
CA ALA A 95 9.33 6.03 0.48
C ALA A 95 8.25 5.33 1.33
N PRO A 96 8.60 4.77 2.49
CA PRO A 96 7.64 4.08 3.34
C PRO A 96 6.59 5.06 3.87
N PRO A 97 5.31 4.64 3.98
CA PRO A 97 4.28 5.46 4.61
C PRO A 97 4.63 5.75 6.08
N PRO A 98 4.58 7.00 6.55
CA PRO A 98 4.78 7.31 7.97
C PRO A 98 3.81 6.58 8.90
N VAL A 99 2.59 6.32 8.39
CA VAL A 99 1.50 5.65 9.08
C VAL A 99 0.78 4.69 8.14
N LEU A 100 0.42 3.54 8.65
CA LEU A 100 -0.55 2.63 8.05
C LEU A 100 -1.83 2.64 8.87
N TYR A 101 -2.95 2.86 8.21
CA TYR A 101 -4.29 2.72 8.75
C TYR A 101 -4.78 1.30 8.45
N VAL A 102 -4.96 0.48 9.48
CA VAL A 102 -5.15 -0.98 9.34
C VAL A 102 -6.52 -1.39 9.88
N LYS A 103 -7.31 -2.07 9.06
CA LYS A 103 -8.55 -2.73 9.48
C LYS A 103 -8.37 -4.24 9.41
N GLY A 104 -8.65 -4.95 10.49
CA GLY A 104 -8.33 -6.38 10.65
C GLY A 104 -6.99 -6.62 11.31
N ARG A 105 -6.37 -7.78 11.07
CA ARG A 105 -5.08 -8.15 11.68
C ARG A 105 -4.01 -8.27 10.59
N LEU A 106 -3.09 -7.31 10.54
CA LEU A 106 -1.98 -7.32 9.59
C LEU A 106 -1.12 -8.57 9.77
N PRO A 107 -1.03 -9.46 8.75
CA PRO A 107 -0.17 -10.63 8.81
C PRO A 107 1.31 -10.21 8.87
N ASN A 108 2.13 -11.02 9.57
CA ASN A 108 3.57 -10.80 9.62
C ASN A 108 4.23 -11.23 8.29
N VAL A 109 4.52 -10.25 7.43
CA VAL A 109 5.19 -10.43 6.14
C VAL A 109 6.71 -10.51 6.27
N ASP A 110 7.26 -10.22 7.45
CA ASP A 110 8.70 -10.32 7.69
C ASP A 110 9.16 -11.77 7.86
N ASP A 111 8.28 -12.63 8.39
CA ASP A 111 8.57 -14.04 8.67
C ASP A 111 7.79 -15.00 7.74
N THR A 112 6.83 -14.49 6.95
CA THR A 112 6.01 -15.29 6.04
C THR A 112 6.08 -14.70 4.63
N PRO A 113 6.41 -15.48 3.60
CA PRO A 113 6.44 -14.97 2.24
C PRO A 113 5.11 -14.34 1.82
N ALA A 114 5.18 -13.11 1.33
CA ALA A 114 4.03 -12.38 0.80
C ALA A 114 4.23 -12.14 -0.69
N ILE A 115 3.24 -12.49 -1.49
CA ILE A 115 3.28 -12.39 -2.94
C ILE A 115 2.15 -11.48 -3.42
N ALA A 116 2.51 -10.46 -4.18
CA ALA A 116 1.52 -9.65 -4.88
C ALA A 116 1.10 -10.34 -6.19
N ILE A 117 -0.20 -10.39 -6.44
CA ILE A 117 -0.74 -10.86 -7.73
C ILE A 117 -1.49 -9.70 -8.36
N VAL A 118 -1.00 -9.25 -9.52
CA VAL A 118 -1.48 -8.06 -10.20
C VAL A 118 -1.79 -8.31 -11.66
N GLY A 119 -2.63 -7.47 -12.26
CA GLY A 119 -2.93 -7.56 -13.68
C GLY A 119 -4.03 -6.60 -14.11
N THR A 120 -4.51 -6.83 -15.33
CA THR A 120 -5.54 -6.00 -15.93
C THR A 120 -6.88 -6.08 -15.17
N ARG A 121 -7.62 -4.98 -15.16
CA ARG A 121 -9.00 -4.93 -14.66
C ARG A 121 -9.98 -5.65 -15.59
N ARG A 122 -9.63 -5.80 -16.87
CA ARG A 122 -10.43 -6.49 -17.90
C ARG A 122 -9.77 -7.83 -18.27
N ALA A 123 -9.60 -8.66 -17.25
CA ALA A 123 -8.96 -9.94 -17.42
C ALA A 123 -9.82 -10.94 -18.23
N SER A 124 -9.16 -11.75 -19.02
CA SER A 124 -9.80 -12.86 -19.73
C SER A 124 -10.23 -13.96 -18.75
N PRO A 125 -11.10 -14.91 -19.17
CA PRO A 125 -11.42 -16.08 -18.35
C PRO A 125 -10.17 -16.88 -17.95
N TYR A 126 -9.15 -16.93 -18.81
CA TYR A 126 -7.85 -17.54 -18.51
C TYR A 126 -7.13 -16.78 -17.39
N GLY A 127 -6.98 -15.45 -17.51
CA GLY A 127 -6.33 -14.62 -16.51
C GLY A 127 -7.01 -14.69 -15.15
N LEU A 128 -8.35 -14.63 -15.11
CA LEU A 128 -9.12 -14.79 -13.87
C LEU A 128 -8.89 -16.16 -13.20
N LYS A 129 -8.88 -17.25 -14.03
CA LYS A 129 -8.60 -18.61 -13.55
C LYS A 129 -7.18 -18.70 -13.01
N MET A 130 -6.18 -18.19 -13.74
CA MET A 130 -4.77 -18.23 -13.31
C MET A 130 -4.55 -17.45 -12.03
N ALA A 131 -5.07 -16.24 -11.92
CA ALA A 131 -4.97 -15.41 -10.69
C ALA A 131 -5.54 -16.15 -9.47
N ARG A 132 -6.75 -16.74 -9.61
CA ARG A 132 -7.40 -17.48 -8.53
C ARG A 132 -6.62 -18.74 -8.16
N THR A 133 -6.15 -19.51 -9.15
CA THR A 133 -5.40 -20.76 -8.91
C THR A 133 -4.06 -20.47 -8.25
N LEU A 134 -3.29 -19.50 -8.76
CA LEU A 134 -1.98 -19.16 -8.19
C LEU A 134 -2.13 -18.65 -6.75
N ALA A 135 -3.10 -17.78 -6.48
CA ALA A 135 -3.36 -17.32 -5.11
C ALA A 135 -3.70 -18.49 -4.17
N TYR A 136 -4.56 -19.40 -4.62
CA TYR A 136 -4.93 -20.59 -3.87
C TYR A 136 -3.70 -21.46 -3.54
N GLU A 137 -2.87 -21.77 -4.53
CA GLU A 137 -1.69 -22.64 -4.36
C GLU A 137 -0.60 -21.96 -3.51
N ILE A 138 -0.36 -20.66 -3.68
CA ILE A 138 0.58 -19.90 -2.82
C ILE A 138 0.13 -19.97 -1.36
N VAL A 139 -1.16 -19.83 -1.09
CA VAL A 139 -1.71 -19.98 0.27
C VAL A 139 -1.51 -21.39 0.81
N LYS A 140 -1.74 -22.44 -0.01
CA LYS A 140 -1.50 -23.83 0.40
C LYS A 140 -0.03 -24.10 0.72
N CYS A 141 0.89 -23.35 0.14
CA CYS A 141 2.31 -23.35 0.47
C CYS A 141 2.66 -22.48 1.69
N GLY A 142 1.66 -21.87 2.35
CA GLY A 142 1.85 -21.03 3.54
C GLY A 142 2.08 -19.55 3.27
N GLY A 143 1.99 -19.10 2.01
CA GLY A 143 2.19 -17.71 1.62
C GLY A 143 1.00 -16.79 1.95
N ILE A 144 1.28 -15.49 1.96
CA ILE A 144 0.32 -14.41 2.11
C ILE A 144 0.08 -13.78 0.74
N ILE A 145 -1.16 -13.43 0.42
CA ILE A 145 -1.49 -12.71 -0.83
C ILE A 145 -1.61 -11.21 -0.54
N VAL A 146 -0.91 -10.40 -1.33
CA VAL A 146 -1.05 -8.94 -1.37
C VAL A 146 -1.84 -8.56 -2.62
N SER A 147 -2.90 -7.77 -2.46
CA SER A 147 -3.80 -7.40 -3.56
C SER A 147 -4.26 -5.95 -3.43
N GLY A 148 -4.45 -5.31 -4.57
CA GLY A 148 -5.08 -3.98 -4.64
C GLY A 148 -6.60 -4.00 -4.58
N LEU A 149 -7.20 -5.18 -4.57
CA LEU A 149 -8.65 -5.43 -4.54
C LEU A 149 -9.44 -4.72 -5.67
N THR A 150 -8.76 -4.38 -6.76
CA THR A 150 -9.42 -3.83 -7.94
C THR A 150 -10.09 -4.93 -8.76
N GLU A 151 -11.02 -4.56 -9.63
CA GLU A 151 -11.67 -5.54 -10.52
C GLU A 151 -10.62 -6.30 -11.38
N GLY A 152 -10.98 -7.50 -11.84
CA GLY A 152 -10.15 -8.33 -12.68
C GLY A 152 -9.19 -9.21 -11.88
N VAL A 153 -7.90 -9.17 -12.22
CA VAL A 153 -6.86 -10.05 -11.64
C VAL A 153 -6.76 -9.91 -10.13
N ASP A 154 -6.71 -8.68 -9.60
CA ASP A 154 -6.55 -8.42 -8.17
C ASP A 154 -7.69 -9.05 -7.36
N ARG A 155 -8.93 -8.86 -7.82
CA ARG A 155 -10.12 -9.45 -7.19
C ARG A 155 -10.09 -10.97 -7.23
N ALA A 156 -9.77 -11.54 -8.39
CA ALA A 156 -9.69 -13.00 -8.56
C ALA A 156 -8.62 -13.62 -7.64
N ALA A 157 -7.48 -12.96 -7.48
CA ALA A 157 -6.42 -13.37 -6.56
C ALA A 157 -6.88 -13.34 -5.10
N ALA A 158 -7.54 -12.26 -4.67
CA ALA A 158 -8.10 -12.17 -3.31
C ALA A 158 -9.15 -13.27 -3.06
N GLU A 159 -10.07 -13.51 -4.01
CA GLU A 159 -11.06 -14.59 -3.94
C GLU A 159 -10.39 -15.98 -3.84
N GLY A 160 -9.32 -16.22 -4.61
CA GLY A 160 -8.54 -17.47 -4.54
C GLY A 160 -7.86 -17.67 -3.19
N CYS A 161 -7.29 -16.61 -2.63
CA CYS A 161 -6.71 -16.61 -1.28
C CYS A 161 -7.76 -16.97 -0.21
N LEU A 162 -8.91 -16.30 -0.23
CA LEU A 162 -10.01 -16.55 0.72
C LEU A 162 -10.55 -17.96 0.59
N LEU A 163 -10.71 -18.47 -0.64
CA LEU A 163 -11.15 -19.86 -0.89
C LEU A 163 -10.19 -20.90 -0.29
N ALA A 164 -8.90 -20.61 -0.28
CA ALA A 164 -7.89 -21.47 0.34
C ALA A 164 -7.84 -21.37 1.88
N GLY A 165 -8.63 -20.46 2.48
CA GLY A 165 -8.57 -20.13 3.91
C GLY A 165 -7.31 -19.33 4.29
N GLY A 166 -6.74 -18.59 3.33
CA GLY A 166 -5.49 -17.86 3.49
C GLY A 166 -5.65 -16.45 4.05
N ARG A 167 -4.50 -15.84 4.34
CA ARG A 167 -4.40 -14.45 4.79
C ARG A 167 -4.15 -13.54 3.59
N CYS A 168 -5.03 -12.56 3.41
CA CYS A 168 -4.91 -11.55 2.36
C CYS A 168 -4.64 -10.17 2.97
N ILE A 169 -3.73 -9.41 2.34
CA ILE A 169 -3.52 -7.99 2.62
C ILE A 169 -4.09 -7.19 1.46
N GLY A 170 -5.20 -6.51 1.72
CA GLY A 170 -5.79 -5.58 0.76
C GLY A 170 -5.18 -4.19 0.93
N VAL A 171 -4.43 -3.72 -0.08
CA VAL A 171 -3.82 -2.37 -0.04
C VAL A 171 -4.71 -1.42 -0.82
N LEU A 172 -5.29 -0.46 -0.11
CA LEU A 172 -6.25 0.48 -0.70
C LEU A 172 -5.54 1.70 -1.30
N GLY A 173 -5.97 2.12 -2.47
CA GLY A 173 -5.62 3.43 -3.07
C GLY A 173 -6.60 4.54 -2.67
N THR A 174 -7.32 4.33 -1.57
CA THR A 174 -8.30 5.25 -0.99
C THR A 174 -8.17 5.21 0.53
N PRO A 175 -8.63 6.21 1.29
CA PRO A 175 -8.84 6.03 2.71
C PRO A 175 -9.86 4.91 2.97
N HIS A 176 -9.89 4.42 4.21
CA HIS A 176 -10.97 3.52 4.63
C HIS A 176 -12.31 4.25 4.59
N GLY A 177 -13.35 3.52 4.19
CA GLY A 177 -14.72 4.00 4.07
C GLY A 177 -15.71 2.86 4.28
N GLU A 178 -16.80 2.87 3.51
CA GLU A 178 -17.73 1.74 3.49
C GLU A 178 -17.11 0.57 2.72
N ASP A 179 -16.83 -0.52 3.43
CA ASP A 179 -16.24 -1.71 2.84
C ASP A 179 -17.29 -2.50 2.04
N ASN A 180 -16.95 -2.91 0.82
CA ASN A 180 -17.72 -3.89 0.09
C ASN A 180 -17.54 -5.29 0.69
N ARG A 181 -18.28 -6.30 0.17
CA ARG A 181 -18.22 -7.67 0.69
C ARG A 181 -16.80 -8.24 0.67
N LEU A 182 -16.08 -8.13 -0.46
CA LEU A 182 -14.72 -8.65 -0.59
C LEU A 182 -13.77 -8.01 0.42
N GLN A 183 -13.88 -6.69 0.59
CA GLN A 183 -13.06 -5.96 1.57
C GLN A 183 -13.33 -6.44 3.00
N ARG A 184 -14.59 -6.64 3.38
CA ARG A 184 -14.94 -7.21 4.70
C ARG A 184 -14.36 -8.62 4.89
N ASP A 185 -14.46 -9.47 3.88
CA ASP A 185 -13.94 -10.84 3.92
C ASP A 185 -12.40 -10.84 4.04
N VAL A 186 -11.73 -9.94 3.33
CA VAL A 186 -10.26 -9.74 3.43
C VAL A 186 -9.87 -9.21 4.80
N ALA A 187 -10.57 -8.22 5.36
CA ALA A 187 -10.29 -7.71 6.70
C ALA A 187 -10.48 -8.79 7.78
N ALA A 188 -11.45 -9.69 7.61
CA ALA A 188 -11.71 -10.79 8.54
C ALA A 188 -10.64 -11.89 8.49
N SER A 189 -10.01 -12.13 7.32
CA SER A 189 -8.99 -13.17 7.13
C SER A 189 -7.55 -12.65 7.32
N GLY A 190 -7.35 -11.35 7.16
CA GLY A 190 -6.06 -10.69 7.17
C GLY A 190 -6.22 -9.22 7.50
N ALA A 191 -5.90 -8.31 6.55
CA ALA A 191 -6.04 -6.88 6.77
C ALA A 191 -6.38 -6.10 5.50
N LEU A 192 -7.11 -4.98 5.69
CA LEU A 192 -7.10 -3.87 4.75
C LEU A 192 -6.17 -2.81 5.28
N ILE A 193 -5.34 -2.25 4.41
CA ILE A 193 -4.44 -1.16 4.78
C ILE A 193 -4.58 0.02 3.82
N SER A 194 -4.42 1.21 4.37
CA SER A 194 -4.32 2.46 3.62
C SER A 194 -3.22 3.33 4.22
N GLU A 195 -2.52 4.13 3.41
CA GLU A 195 -1.63 5.17 3.90
C GLU A 195 -2.36 6.50 4.13
N TYR A 196 -3.63 6.58 3.74
CA TYR A 196 -4.43 7.80 3.82
C TYR A 196 -5.36 7.76 5.03
N PRO A 197 -5.37 8.82 5.86
CA PRO A 197 -6.26 8.88 7.01
C PRO A 197 -7.74 8.84 6.57
N PRO A 198 -8.64 8.29 7.40
CA PRO A 198 -10.08 8.36 7.17
C PRO A 198 -10.55 9.81 6.95
N GLY A 199 -11.51 9.99 6.03
CA GLY A 199 -12.02 11.31 5.68
C GLY A 199 -11.21 12.07 4.62
N THR A 200 -10.05 11.55 4.21
CA THR A 200 -9.26 12.16 3.12
C THR A 200 -10.01 12.06 1.79
N VAL A 201 -10.02 13.14 1.02
CA VAL A 201 -10.60 13.13 -0.33
C VAL A 201 -9.69 12.36 -1.28
N THR A 202 -10.22 11.30 -1.90
CA THR A 202 -9.47 10.44 -2.81
C THR A 202 -9.00 11.20 -4.05
N GLN A 203 -7.70 11.07 -4.37
CA GLN A 203 -7.06 11.62 -5.55
C GLN A 203 -6.65 10.50 -6.52
N LYS A 204 -6.60 10.80 -7.83
CA LYS A 204 -6.25 9.79 -8.85
C LYS A 204 -4.84 9.22 -8.65
N PHE A 205 -3.90 10.02 -8.18
CA PHE A 205 -2.52 9.59 -7.98
C PHE A 205 -2.36 8.62 -6.79
N PHE A 206 -3.29 8.56 -5.84
CA PHE A 206 -3.28 7.61 -4.74
C PHE A 206 -3.20 6.16 -5.20
N PHE A 207 -3.87 5.83 -6.30
CA PHE A 207 -3.83 4.47 -6.87
C PHE A 207 -2.44 4.10 -7.40
N ARG A 208 -1.67 5.07 -7.88
CA ARG A 208 -0.28 4.88 -8.28
C ARG A 208 0.63 4.76 -7.06
N ASP A 209 0.49 5.68 -6.10
CA ASP A 209 1.31 5.70 -4.89
C ASP A 209 1.12 4.42 -4.06
N ARG A 210 -0.10 3.84 -4.06
CA ARG A 210 -0.40 2.58 -3.41
C ARG A 210 0.47 1.42 -3.93
N ASN A 211 0.90 1.44 -5.18
CA ASN A 211 1.70 0.37 -5.78
C ASN A 211 3.02 0.17 -5.00
N ARG A 212 3.69 1.26 -4.58
CA ARG A 212 4.92 1.17 -3.79
C ARG A 212 4.71 0.47 -2.44
N VAL A 213 3.53 0.70 -1.82
CA VAL A 213 3.18 0.05 -0.56
C VAL A 213 2.94 -1.45 -0.76
N SER A 214 2.19 -1.81 -1.81
CA SER A 214 1.93 -3.21 -2.15
C SER A 214 3.21 -3.95 -2.53
N ALA A 215 4.08 -3.33 -3.34
CA ALA A 215 5.40 -3.87 -3.69
C ALA A 215 6.28 -4.00 -2.44
N GLY A 216 6.28 -2.99 -1.57
CA GLY A 216 7.06 -2.97 -0.33
C GLY A 216 6.70 -4.07 0.67
N LEU A 217 5.45 -4.51 0.67
CA LEU A 217 4.97 -5.62 1.50
C LEU A 217 5.27 -7.00 0.91
N SER A 218 5.72 -7.07 -0.36
CA SER A 218 5.86 -8.32 -1.09
C SER A 218 7.32 -8.68 -1.31
N GLN A 219 7.67 -9.98 -1.28
CA GLN A 219 8.95 -10.49 -1.72
C GLN A 219 8.97 -10.75 -3.23
N GLY A 220 7.81 -11.04 -3.81
CA GLY A 220 7.65 -11.27 -5.24
C GLY A 220 6.32 -10.77 -5.77
N VAL A 221 6.26 -10.54 -7.07
CA VAL A 221 5.09 -10.06 -7.79
C VAL A 221 4.80 -10.98 -8.97
N VAL A 222 3.56 -11.43 -9.09
CA VAL A 222 3.10 -12.21 -10.25
C VAL A 222 2.21 -11.31 -11.11
N VAL A 223 2.64 -11.04 -12.33
CA VAL A 223 1.85 -10.33 -13.34
C VAL A 223 1.10 -11.37 -14.18
N VAL A 224 -0.24 -11.39 -14.07
CA VAL A 224 -1.06 -12.43 -14.71
C VAL A 224 -1.43 -12.06 -16.15
N GLU A 225 -1.94 -10.89 -16.36
CA GLU A 225 -2.24 -10.31 -17.68
C GLU A 225 -1.99 -8.80 -17.63
N ALA A 226 -1.29 -8.28 -18.62
CA ALA A 226 -0.96 -6.86 -18.74
C ALA A 226 -0.97 -6.42 -20.21
N PRO A 227 -1.93 -5.61 -20.66
CA PRO A 227 -1.83 -4.88 -21.93
C PRO A 227 -0.59 -3.96 -21.94
N GLU A 228 -0.09 -3.61 -23.14
CA GLU A 228 1.15 -2.86 -23.36
C GLU A 228 1.32 -1.60 -22.46
N ARG A 229 0.23 -0.89 -22.19
CA ARG A 229 0.25 0.35 -21.37
C ARG A 229 -0.65 0.22 -20.14
N SER A 230 -0.41 -0.79 -19.32
CA SER A 230 -1.25 -1.08 -18.16
C SER A 230 -0.66 -0.59 -16.84
N GLY A 231 -1.54 -0.32 -15.88
CA GLY A 231 -1.14 0.00 -14.51
C GLY A 231 -0.39 -1.14 -13.81
N SER A 232 -0.59 -2.38 -14.25
CA SER A 232 0.14 -3.55 -13.73
C SER A 232 1.60 -3.58 -14.16
N LEU A 233 1.95 -3.02 -15.33
CA LEU A 233 3.35 -2.84 -15.73
C LEU A 233 4.03 -1.73 -14.92
N LEU A 234 3.32 -0.65 -14.58
CA LEU A 234 3.84 0.36 -13.66
C LEU A 234 4.05 -0.23 -12.26
N PHE A 235 3.19 -1.15 -11.83
CA PHE A 235 3.39 -1.87 -10.57
C PHE A 235 4.65 -2.76 -10.64
N ALA A 236 4.83 -3.51 -11.74
CA ALA A 236 6.00 -4.36 -11.93
C ALA A 236 7.30 -3.54 -11.93
N GLN A 237 7.31 -2.37 -12.58
CA GLN A 237 8.45 -1.44 -12.56
C GLN A 237 8.74 -0.96 -11.13
N GLU A 238 7.74 -0.51 -10.39
CA GLU A 238 7.89 -0.10 -8.98
C GLU A 238 8.47 -1.21 -8.12
N ALA A 239 8.02 -2.46 -8.33
CA ALA A 239 8.50 -3.61 -7.61
C ALA A 239 9.97 -3.95 -7.96
N LEU A 240 10.37 -3.85 -9.23
CA LEU A 240 11.76 -4.00 -9.67
C LEU A 240 12.67 -2.95 -9.03
N GLU A 241 12.24 -1.68 -8.99
CA GLU A 241 12.98 -0.59 -8.35
C GLU A 241 13.20 -0.84 -6.85
N GLN A 242 12.28 -1.61 -6.22
CA GLN A 242 12.40 -2.05 -4.83
C GLN A 242 13.11 -3.41 -4.67
N GLY A 243 13.69 -3.97 -5.74
CA GLY A 243 14.42 -5.24 -5.70
C GLY A 243 13.54 -6.47 -5.48
N ARG A 244 12.27 -6.44 -5.93
CA ARG A 244 11.35 -7.57 -5.80
C ARG A 244 11.46 -8.49 -7.00
N GLU A 245 11.29 -9.80 -6.78
CA GLU A 245 11.23 -10.79 -7.85
C GLU A 245 9.95 -10.62 -8.68
N ILE A 246 10.07 -10.65 -10.01
CA ILE A 246 8.93 -10.50 -10.91
C ILE A 246 8.72 -11.80 -11.68
N PHE A 247 7.49 -12.30 -11.63
CA PHE A 247 7.03 -13.46 -12.38
C PHE A 247 5.93 -13.03 -13.34
N ALA A 248 5.95 -13.57 -14.56
CA ALA A 248 4.91 -13.31 -15.54
C ALA A 248 4.21 -14.62 -15.92
N VAL A 249 2.88 -14.57 -15.98
CA VAL A 249 2.10 -15.71 -16.46
C VAL A 249 2.11 -15.68 -17.98
N PRO A 250 2.60 -16.74 -18.65
CA PRO A 250 2.59 -16.79 -20.11
C PRO A 250 1.15 -16.84 -20.64
N GLY A 251 0.91 -16.11 -21.71
CA GLY A 251 -0.35 -16.12 -22.44
C GLY A 251 -0.13 -16.35 -23.92
N ASN A 252 -1.21 -16.32 -24.71
CA ASN A 252 -1.10 -16.43 -26.15
C ASN A 252 -0.39 -15.19 -26.73
N ALA A 253 0.51 -15.41 -27.67
CA ALA A 253 1.33 -14.35 -28.27
C ALA A 253 0.50 -13.30 -29.05
N ASP A 254 -0.70 -13.67 -29.50
CA ASP A 254 -1.64 -12.81 -30.23
C ASP A 254 -2.71 -12.17 -29.32
N ALA A 255 -2.69 -12.46 -28.01
CA ALA A 255 -3.66 -11.91 -27.07
C ALA A 255 -3.22 -10.51 -26.57
N GLU A 256 -4.07 -9.50 -26.77
CA GLU A 256 -3.80 -8.13 -26.34
C GLU A 256 -3.43 -8.03 -24.86
N ASN A 257 -4.07 -8.82 -24.00
CA ASN A 257 -3.79 -8.85 -22.57
C ASN A 257 -2.46 -9.53 -22.18
N SER A 258 -1.77 -10.19 -23.12
CA SER A 258 -0.52 -10.91 -22.86
C SER A 258 0.72 -10.13 -23.28
N VAL A 259 0.57 -9.02 -24.00
CA VAL A 259 1.70 -8.24 -24.57
C VAL A 259 2.73 -7.85 -23.52
N GLY A 260 2.30 -7.52 -22.30
CA GLY A 260 3.20 -7.13 -21.22
C GLY A 260 3.72 -8.29 -20.36
N THR A 261 3.34 -9.54 -20.67
CA THR A 261 3.76 -10.74 -19.92
C THR A 261 4.54 -11.73 -20.76
N ILE A 262 4.79 -11.40 -22.03
CA ILE A 262 5.57 -12.20 -23.00
C ILE A 262 7.02 -11.71 -23.08
#